data_d9791f9c5f331ee18e26929cbcc3ab73
#
_entry.id   d9791f9c5f331ee18e26929cbcc3ab73
#
_cell.length_a   1.000
_cell.length_b   1.000
_cell.length_c   1.000
_cell.angle_alpha   90.00
_cell.angle_beta   90.00
_cell.angle_gamma   90.00
#
_symmetry.space_group_name_H-M   'P 1'
#
loop_
_entity.id
_entity.type
_entity.pdbx_description
1 polymer ?
#
loop_
_entity_poly.entity_id
_entity_poly.type
_entity_poly.pdbx_seq_one_letter_code
_entity_poly.pdbx_strand_id
1 'polypeptide(L)'
;RRQGVRTSRKRVARIMSEYGWRGTTRGNARRPRGTGKQAAHAPRVPDLVGRDFSAKGPNEAWFADITYVRTRQGWLYMAAVMDIWSRKVVGWSMGPRMTAELADDALRMAISTRRPGPGCIHHSDHGSQYASLLMGRTMRDAGIRPSMGAISSPWDNAVTESLMGCIKSECVHARTFDSREQAVLEIFDYIEGFYNPVRIHSALGWLSPDEFEKANWKGRTQAA
;
A
#
# COMPACT_ATOMS: atom_id res chain seq x y z
N ARG A 1 13.72 -2.33 22.90
CA ARG A 1 15.12 -2.71 22.61
C ARG A 1 15.78 -1.78 21.60
N ARG A 2 15.09 -1.34 20.55
CA ARG A 2 15.62 -0.42 19.51
C ARG A 2 16.01 0.96 20.08
N GLN A 3 15.31 1.44 21.10
CA GLN A 3 15.57 2.70 21.79
C GLN A 3 16.38 2.51 23.10
N GLY A 4 17.05 1.36 23.25
CA GLY A 4 17.82 1.02 24.46
C GLY A 4 16.97 0.64 25.68
N VAL A 5 15.66 0.70 25.60
CA VAL A 5 14.75 0.39 26.71
C VAL A 5 14.65 -1.13 26.87
N ARG A 6 15.14 -1.65 28.01
CA ARG A 6 14.96 -3.07 28.40
C ARG A 6 13.67 -3.21 29.22
N THR A 7 12.72 -3.97 28.71
CA THR A 7 11.48 -4.27 29.41
C THR A 7 10.98 -5.67 29.11
N SER A 8 10.19 -6.25 30.01
CA SER A 8 9.57 -7.56 29.83
C SER A 8 8.14 -7.43 29.28
N ARG A 9 7.66 -8.48 28.60
CA ARG A 9 6.26 -8.52 28.12
C ARG A 9 5.26 -8.34 29.27
N LYS A 10 5.54 -8.91 30.46
CA LYS A 10 4.68 -8.76 31.65
C LYS A 10 4.59 -7.30 32.09
N ARG A 11 5.72 -6.55 32.10
CA ARG A 11 5.71 -5.13 32.46
C ARG A 11 4.91 -4.28 31.45
N VAL A 12 5.09 -4.54 30.15
CA VAL A 12 4.31 -3.85 29.11
C VAL A 12 2.82 -4.15 29.27
N ALA A 13 2.44 -5.42 29.43
CA ALA A 13 1.05 -5.82 29.60
C ALA A 13 0.40 -5.17 30.83
N ARG A 14 1.15 -5.09 31.97
CA ARG A 14 0.68 -4.40 33.17
C ARG A 14 0.42 -2.91 32.91
N ILE A 15 1.39 -2.22 32.31
CA ILE A 15 1.25 -0.77 31.99
C ILE A 15 0.05 -0.56 31.06
N MET A 16 -0.08 -1.35 30.00
CA MET A 16 -1.21 -1.24 29.09
C MET A 16 -2.55 -1.45 29.82
N SER A 17 -2.60 -2.41 30.76
CA SER A 17 -3.80 -2.64 31.56
C SER A 17 -4.11 -1.48 32.52
N GLU A 18 -3.10 -0.93 33.19
CA GLU A 18 -3.24 0.21 34.10
C GLU A 18 -3.77 1.47 33.39
N TYR A 19 -3.30 1.70 32.15
CA TYR A 19 -3.73 2.84 31.34
C TYR A 19 -4.91 2.56 30.41
N GLY A 20 -5.50 1.36 30.47
CA GLY A 20 -6.59 0.95 29.59
C GLY A 20 -6.21 0.85 28.11
N TRP A 21 -4.92 0.78 27.79
CA TRP A 21 -4.45 0.69 26.42
C TRP A 21 -4.68 -0.71 25.85
N ARG A 22 -5.21 -0.74 24.66
CA ARG A 22 -5.42 -1.99 23.92
C ARG A 22 -4.71 -1.92 22.58
N GLY A 23 -4.07 -3.01 22.20
CA GLY A 23 -3.51 -3.15 20.84
C GLY A 23 -4.62 -3.09 19.80
N THR A 24 -4.36 -2.44 18.69
CA THR A 24 -5.26 -2.44 17.54
C THR A 24 -5.27 -3.84 16.93
N THR A 25 -6.42 -4.50 16.92
CA THR A 25 -6.63 -5.78 16.27
C THR A 25 -7.38 -5.57 14.96
N ARG A 26 -6.98 -6.32 13.92
CA ARG A 26 -7.81 -6.39 12.71
C ARG A 26 -9.14 -7.03 13.11
N GLY A 27 -10.20 -6.23 13.18
CA GLY A 27 -11.54 -6.75 13.37
C GLY A 27 -11.88 -7.72 12.23
N ASN A 28 -12.68 -8.75 12.53
CA ASN A 28 -13.30 -9.61 11.51
C ASN A 28 -14.34 -8.78 10.73
N ALA A 29 -13.90 -7.80 9.95
CA ALA A 29 -14.78 -7.09 9.04
C ALA A 29 -15.32 -8.12 8.04
N ARG A 30 -16.63 -8.37 8.08
CA ARG A 30 -17.31 -9.14 7.04
C ARG A 30 -16.94 -8.48 5.71
N ARG A 31 -16.21 -9.22 4.86
CA ARG A 31 -15.85 -8.78 3.51
C ARG A 31 -17.15 -8.46 2.75
N PRO A 32 -17.33 -7.27 2.19
CA PRO A 32 -18.37 -7.04 1.22
C PRO A 32 -18.10 -8.00 0.05
N ARG A 33 -19.10 -8.79 -0.34
CA ARG A 33 -19.01 -9.56 -1.57
C ARG A 33 -18.87 -8.58 -2.72
N GLY A 34 -17.71 -8.57 -3.38
CA GLY A 34 -17.46 -7.74 -4.54
C GLY A 34 -18.40 -8.12 -5.67
N THR A 35 -19.30 -7.22 -6.02
CA THR A 35 -20.12 -7.28 -7.23
C THR A 35 -19.41 -6.56 -8.38
N GLY A 36 -18.15 -6.87 -8.62
CA GLY A 36 -17.42 -6.38 -9.78
C GLY A 36 -17.98 -7.02 -11.03
N LYS A 37 -18.80 -6.31 -11.81
CA LYS A 37 -19.09 -6.68 -13.19
C LYS A 37 -17.77 -6.61 -13.97
N GLN A 38 -17.29 -7.76 -14.41
CA GLN A 38 -16.12 -7.87 -15.26
C GLN A 38 -16.38 -7.22 -16.61
N ALA A 39 -15.45 -6.40 -17.06
CA ALA A 39 -15.39 -6.00 -18.47
C ALA A 39 -15.00 -7.24 -19.31
N ALA A 40 -15.94 -7.79 -20.04
CA ALA A 40 -15.82 -9.05 -20.78
C ALA A 40 -14.76 -9.04 -21.90
N HIS A 41 -14.04 -7.93 -22.14
CA HIS A 41 -13.14 -7.75 -23.29
C HIS A 41 -11.84 -7.01 -22.95
N ALA A 42 -11.38 -6.99 -21.70
CA ALA A 42 -10.06 -6.44 -21.40
C ALA A 42 -8.96 -7.41 -21.88
N PRO A 43 -7.86 -6.91 -22.49
CA PRO A 43 -6.71 -7.73 -22.83
C PRO A 43 -6.25 -8.50 -21.58
N ARG A 44 -5.98 -9.80 -21.71
CA ARG A 44 -5.48 -10.60 -20.59
C ARG A 44 -4.05 -10.17 -20.28
N VAL A 45 -3.89 -9.39 -19.22
CA VAL A 45 -2.58 -9.10 -18.67
C VAL A 45 -2.10 -10.34 -17.90
N PRO A 46 -0.89 -10.87 -18.17
CA PRO A 46 -0.41 -12.06 -17.49
C PRO A 46 -0.11 -11.79 -16.02
N ASP A 47 -0.24 -12.81 -15.18
CA ASP A 47 0.32 -12.80 -13.83
C ASP A 47 1.83 -13.09 -13.91
N LEU A 48 2.65 -12.07 -13.67
CA LEU A 48 4.11 -12.15 -13.65
C LEU A 48 4.67 -12.43 -12.26
N VAL A 49 3.82 -12.41 -11.23
CA VAL A 49 4.21 -12.57 -9.83
C VAL A 49 4.02 -14.01 -9.36
N GLY A 50 2.94 -14.68 -9.81
CA GLY A 50 2.70 -16.10 -9.49
C GLY A 50 2.68 -16.39 -7.98
N ARG A 51 2.19 -15.44 -7.16
CA ARG A 51 2.20 -15.50 -5.68
C ARG A 51 3.59 -15.47 -5.03
N ASP A 52 4.63 -15.18 -5.77
CA ASP A 52 5.93 -14.88 -5.17
C ASP A 52 5.96 -13.40 -4.74
N PHE A 53 5.73 -13.17 -3.46
CA PHE A 53 5.73 -11.82 -2.85
C PHE A 53 7.11 -11.44 -2.31
N SER A 54 8.17 -12.03 -2.85
CA SER A 54 9.56 -11.66 -2.55
C SER A 54 10.13 -10.76 -3.64
N ALA A 55 11.10 -9.94 -3.27
CA ALA A 55 11.95 -9.20 -4.18
C ALA A 55 13.37 -9.14 -3.64
N LYS A 56 14.36 -9.13 -4.52
CA LYS A 56 15.78 -9.10 -4.15
C LYS A 56 16.31 -7.68 -4.00
N GLY A 57 15.61 -6.72 -4.58
CA GLY A 57 16.00 -5.31 -4.58
C GLY A 57 14.81 -4.36 -4.75
N PRO A 58 15.06 -3.05 -4.58
CA PRO A 58 14.06 -2.02 -4.75
C PRO A 58 13.59 -1.95 -6.20
N ASN A 59 12.31 -1.61 -6.38
CA ASN A 59 11.68 -1.40 -7.69
C ASN A 59 11.64 -2.63 -8.62
N GLU A 60 11.79 -3.83 -8.11
CA GLU A 60 11.57 -5.05 -8.90
C GLU A 60 10.08 -5.28 -9.15
N ALA A 61 9.26 -5.12 -8.09
CA ALA A 61 7.82 -5.23 -8.21
C ALA A 61 7.12 -4.25 -7.28
N TRP A 62 6.14 -3.55 -7.83
CA TRP A 62 5.21 -2.68 -7.14
C TRP A 62 3.82 -3.30 -7.11
N PHE A 63 3.18 -3.22 -5.98
CA PHE A 63 1.83 -3.72 -5.79
C PHE A 63 0.89 -2.55 -5.57
N ALA A 64 -0.23 -2.55 -6.27
CA ALA A 64 -1.21 -1.48 -6.21
C ALA A 64 -2.61 -2.01 -5.86
N ASP A 65 -3.35 -1.20 -5.15
CA ASP A 65 -4.75 -1.46 -4.81
C ASP A 65 -5.49 -0.15 -4.55
N ILE A 66 -6.82 -0.19 -4.68
CA ILE A 66 -7.71 0.93 -4.35
C ILE A 66 -8.58 0.54 -3.17
N THR A 67 -8.59 1.43 -2.18
CA THR A 67 -9.51 1.29 -1.05
C THR A 67 -10.42 2.50 -0.93
N TYR A 68 -11.39 2.44 -0.04
CA TYR A 68 -12.31 3.54 0.23
C TYR A 68 -12.42 3.82 1.72
N VAL A 69 -12.57 5.08 2.04
CA VAL A 69 -12.70 5.63 3.38
C VAL A 69 -14.02 6.38 3.48
N ARG A 70 -14.78 6.13 4.53
CA ARG A 70 -16.05 6.81 4.76
C ARG A 70 -15.81 8.12 5.50
N THR A 71 -16.37 9.21 4.97
CA THR A 71 -16.45 10.51 5.62
C THR A 71 -17.90 10.94 5.75
N ARG A 72 -18.20 11.98 6.53
CA ARG A 72 -19.56 12.56 6.58
C ARG A 72 -19.98 13.20 5.24
N GLN A 73 -19.02 13.61 4.42
CA GLN A 73 -19.26 14.15 3.06
C GLN A 73 -19.38 13.06 1.98
N GLY A 74 -19.34 11.77 2.35
CA GLY A 74 -19.40 10.63 1.43
C GLY A 74 -18.06 9.89 1.34
N TRP A 75 -17.88 9.12 0.27
CA TRP A 75 -16.70 8.28 0.09
C TRP A 75 -15.48 9.10 -0.38
N LEU A 76 -14.34 8.77 0.18
CA LEU A 76 -13.01 9.10 -0.32
C LEU A 76 -12.37 7.81 -0.81
N TYR A 77 -11.90 7.78 -2.04
CA TYR A 77 -11.16 6.66 -2.61
C TYR A 77 -9.67 6.96 -2.53
N MET A 78 -8.88 5.93 -2.26
CA MET A 78 -7.43 6.02 -2.17
C MET A 78 -6.83 4.90 -3.00
N ALA A 79 -6.00 5.25 -3.99
CA ALA A 79 -5.08 4.35 -4.66
C ALA A 79 -3.71 4.42 -3.98
N ALA A 80 -3.06 3.29 -3.79
CA ALA A 80 -1.70 3.24 -3.25
C ALA A 80 -0.85 2.25 -4.04
N VAL A 81 0.44 2.60 -4.18
CA VAL A 81 1.48 1.79 -4.80
C VAL A 81 2.55 1.50 -3.75
N MET A 82 2.87 0.25 -3.53
CA MET A 82 3.84 -0.20 -2.54
C MET A 82 4.96 -1.00 -3.20
N ASP A 83 6.20 -0.69 -2.88
CA ASP A 83 7.35 -1.52 -3.23
C ASP A 83 7.36 -2.79 -2.36
N ILE A 84 7.31 -3.96 -3.02
CA ILE A 84 7.23 -5.25 -2.32
C ILE A 84 8.47 -5.54 -1.49
N TRP A 85 9.64 -5.08 -1.93
CA TRP A 85 10.93 -5.32 -1.27
C TRP A 85 11.01 -4.66 0.11
N SER A 86 10.66 -3.38 0.17
CA SER A 86 10.75 -2.58 1.39
C SER A 86 9.42 -2.39 2.12
N ARG A 87 8.31 -2.81 1.51
CA ARG A 87 6.95 -2.52 2.00
C ARG A 87 6.65 -1.02 2.09
N LYS A 88 7.46 -0.20 1.46
CA LYS A 88 7.29 1.26 1.42
C LYS A 88 6.15 1.63 0.50
N VAL A 89 5.26 2.51 0.97
CA VAL A 89 4.30 3.18 0.09
C VAL A 89 5.09 4.23 -0.70
N VAL A 90 5.18 4.02 -2.01
CA VAL A 90 6.02 4.84 -2.91
C VAL A 90 5.21 5.80 -3.77
N GLY A 91 3.90 5.58 -3.85
CA GLY A 91 2.97 6.48 -4.51
C GLY A 91 1.55 6.27 -3.98
N TRP A 92 0.78 7.33 -3.94
CA TRP A 92 -0.61 7.31 -3.54
C TRP A 92 -1.37 8.50 -4.13
N SER A 93 -2.68 8.35 -4.24
CA SER A 93 -3.59 9.39 -4.70
C SER A 93 -4.94 9.22 -4.01
N MET A 94 -5.65 10.31 -3.75
CA MET A 94 -6.94 10.29 -3.09
C MET A 94 -7.95 11.21 -3.81
N GLY A 95 -9.20 10.75 -3.91
CA GLY A 95 -10.23 11.51 -4.61
C GLY A 95 -11.66 11.05 -4.31
N PRO A 96 -12.65 11.83 -4.72
CA PRO A 96 -14.06 11.55 -4.43
C PRO A 96 -14.67 10.45 -5.30
N ARG A 97 -13.94 9.97 -6.32
CA ARG A 97 -14.39 8.94 -7.26
C ARG A 97 -13.28 7.95 -7.56
N MET A 98 -13.65 6.70 -7.78
CA MET A 98 -12.74 5.63 -8.15
C MET A 98 -12.59 5.59 -9.67
N THR A 99 -11.66 6.37 -10.21
CA THR A 99 -11.42 6.52 -11.65
C THR A 99 -10.06 5.94 -12.06
N ALA A 100 -9.82 5.84 -13.37
CA ALA A 100 -8.52 5.44 -13.89
C ALA A 100 -7.42 6.48 -13.58
N GLU A 101 -7.79 7.76 -13.57
CA GLU A 101 -6.90 8.85 -13.21
C GLU A 101 -6.40 8.73 -11.77
N LEU A 102 -7.28 8.31 -10.83
CA LEU A 102 -6.87 8.07 -9.45
C LEU A 102 -5.74 7.03 -9.36
N ALA A 103 -5.84 5.93 -10.09
CA ALA A 103 -4.81 4.91 -10.12
C ALA A 103 -3.54 5.39 -10.85
N ASP A 104 -3.70 6.14 -11.95
CA ASP A 104 -2.60 6.69 -12.74
C ASP A 104 -1.81 7.74 -11.95
N ASP A 105 -2.47 8.62 -11.20
CA ASP A 105 -1.81 9.62 -10.34
C ASP A 105 -0.95 8.96 -9.26
N ALA A 106 -1.45 7.89 -8.63
CA ALA A 106 -0.65 7.11 -7.66
C ALA A 106 0.58 6.48 -8.33
N LEU A 107 0.41 5.92 -9.54
CA LEU A 107 1.52 5.35 -10.31
C LEU A 107 2.54 6.42 -10.73
N ARG A 108 2.08 7.58 -11.22
CA ARG A 108 2.95 8.72 -11.58
C ARG A 108 3.75 9.23 -10.39
N MET A 109 3.13 9.34 -9.22
CA MET A 109 3.85 9.67 -7.99
C MET A 109 4.94 8.63 -7.69
N ALA A 110 4.63 7.33 -7.79
CA ALA A 110 5.61 6.27 -7.58
C ALA A 110 6.78 6.36 -8.58
N ILE A 111 6.50 6.59 -9.86
CA ILE A 111 7.50 6.76 -10.92
C ILE A 111 8.42 7.96 -10.63
N SER A 112 7.83 9.11 -10.29
CA SER A 112 8.61 10.33 -10.03
C SER A 112 9.50 10.21 -8.80
N THR A 113 9.00 9.55 -7.75
CA THR A 113 9.71 9.35 -6.48
C THR A 113 10.82 8.32 -6.60
N ARG A 114 10.58 7.23 -7.34
CA ARG A 114 11.47 6.06 -7.36
C ARG A 114 12.34 5.97 -8.58
N ARG A 115 11.91 6.54 -9.71
CA ARG A 115 12.60 6.47 -11.03
C ARG A 115 13.06 5.04 -11.34
N PRO A 116 12.12 4.08 -11.45
CA PRO A 116 12.45 2.68 -11.64
C PRO A 116 13.19 2.48 -12.95
N GLY A 117 14.13 1.54 -12.97
CA GLY A 117 14.70 1.06 -14.22
C GLY A 117 13.67 0.28 -15.04
N PRO A 118 13.95 0.04 -16.33
CA PRO A 118 13.08 -0.79 -17.17
C PRO A 118 12.89 -2.18 -16.58
N GLY A 119 11.66 -2.70 -16.67
CA GLY A 119 11.32 -4.05 -16.22
C GLY A 119 10.68 -4.14 -14.83
N CYS A 120 10.56 -3.04 -14.09
CA CYS A 120 9.76 -3.00 -12.87
C CYS A 120 8.35 -3.54 -13.14
N ILE A 121 7.86 -4.45 -12.31
CA ILE A 121 6.52 -5.04 -12.45
C ILE A 121 5.53 -4.19 -11.64
N HIS A 122 4.41 -3.77 -12.26
CA HIS A 122 3.27 -3.19 -11.55
C HIS A 122 2.16 -4.24 -11.48
N HIS A 123 1.94 -4.78 -10.28
CA HIS A 123 0.94 -5.81 -10.02
C HIS A 123 -0.30 -5.23 -9.34
N SER A 124 -1.47 -5.55 -9.87
CA SER A 124 -2.76 -5.11 -9.34
C SER A 124 -3.83 -6.20 -9.48
N ASP A 125 -5.01 -5.96 -8.95
CA ASP A 125 -6.20 -6.74 -9.27
C ASP A 125 -6.72 -6.43 -10.69
N HIS A 126 -7.77 -7.15 -11.12
CA HIS A 126 -8.44 -6.95 -12.41
C HIS A 126 -9.42 -5.76 -12.41
N GLY A 127 -9.20 -4.74 -11.58
CA GLY A 127 -10.02 -3.54 -11.59
C GLY A 127 -9.96 -2.82 -12.96
N SER A 128 -11.10 -2.30 -13.41
CA SER A 128 -11.19 -1.57 -14.69
C SER A 128 -10.27 -0.33 -14.73
N GLN A 129 -9.93 0.22 -13.58
CA GLN A 129 -9.00 1.34 -13.43
C GLN A 129 -7.60 0.97 -13.92
N TYR A 130 -7.12 -0.22 -13.53
CA TYR A 130 -5.80 -0.73 -13.88
C TYR A 130 -5.72 -1.25 -15.34
N ALA A 131 -6.85 -1.68 -15.90
CA ALA A 131 -6.95 -2.13 -17.29
C ALA A 131 -7.15 -0.97 -18.29
N SER A 132 -7.10 0.28 -17.85
CA SER A 132 -7.35 1.46 -18.68
C SER A 132 -6.20 1.73 -19.66
N LEU A 133 -6.52 2.35 -20.79
CA LEU A 133 -5.52 2.81 -21.76
C LEU A 133 -4.56 3.85 -21.17
N LEU A 134 -5.03 4.67 -20.22
CA LEU A 134 -4.23 5.66 -19.53
C LEU A 134 -3.10 4.98 -18.76
N MET A 135 -3.41 4.04 -17.87
CA MET A 135 -2.44 3.24 -17.12
C MET A 135 -1.46 2.51 -18.04
N GLY A 136 -1.97 1.91 -19.12
CA GLY A 136 -1.13 1.21 -20.10
C GLY A 136 -0.12 2.13 -20.81
N ARG A 137 -0.46 3.40 -21.06
CA ARG A 137 0.47 4.40 -21.61
C ARG A 137 1.53 4.78 -20.58
N THR A 138 1.12 5.16 -19.37
CA THR A 138 2.03 5.55 -18.28
C THR A 138 3.04 4.45 -17.97
N MET A 139 2.59 3.18 -17.86
CA MET A 139 3.50 2.06 -17.63
C MET A 139 4.48 1.84 -18.78
N ARG A 140 4.01 1.92 -20.03
CA ARG A 140 4.86 1.75 -21.23
C ARG A 140 5.94 2.82 -21.31
N ASP A 141 5.55 4.08 -21.10
CA ASP A 141 6.47 5.22 -21.18
C ASP A 141 7.56 5.16 -20.10
N ALA A 142 7.24 4.56 -18.96
CA ALA A 142 8.18 4.32 -17.86
C ALA A 142 8.93 2.97 -17.93
N GLY A 143 8.69 2.14 -18.95
CA GLY A 143 9.29 0.81 -19.07
C GLY A 143 8.79 -0.19 -18.00
N ILE A 144 7.63 0.05 -17.42
CA ILE A 144 7.00 -0.79 -16.39
C ILE A 144 6.17 -1.89 -17.06
N ARG A 145 6.27 -3.09 -16.52
CA ARG A 145 5.55 -4.27 -17.00
C ARG A 145 4.25 -4.45 -16.19
N PRO A 146 3.08 -4.43 -16.83
CA PRO A 146 1.82 -4.71 -16.16
C PRO A 146 1.72 -6.18 -15.77
N SER A 147 1.16 -6.45 -14.60
CA SER A 147 0.83 -7.77 -14.09
C SER A 147 -0.50 -7.74 -13.36
N MET A 148 -1.33 -8.75 -13.52
CA MET A 148 -2.61 -8.86 -12.82
C MET A 148 -2.77 -10.26 -12.24
N GLY A 149 -3.23 -10.33 -11.00
CA GLY A 149 -3.52 -11.60 -10.32
C GLY A 149 -4.64 -12.40 -11.02
N ALA A 150 -4.89 -13.62 -10.58
CA ALA A 150 -6.00 -14.41 -11.12
C ALA A 150 -7.34 -13.81 -10.71
N ILE A 151 -8.31 -13.91 -11.61
CA ILE A 151 -9.68 -13.44 -11.38
C ILE A 151 -10.27 -14.15 -10.15
N SER A 152 -10.78 -13.38 -9.19
CA SER A 152 -11.42 -13.89 -7.96
C SER A 152 -10.48 -14.61 -6.97
N SER A 153 -9.17 -14.44 -7.09
CA SER A 153 -8.21 -14.98 -6.13
C SER A 153 -7.82 -13.92 -5.09
N PRO A 154 -8.34 -14.00 -3.84
CA PRO A 154 -7.95 -13.07 -2.78
C PRO A 154 -6.47 -13.18 -2.40
N TRP A 155 -5.86 -14.32 -2.70
CA TRP A 155 -4.47 -14.63 -2.33
C TRP A 155 -3.43 -13.89 -3.17
N ASP A 156 -3.81 -13.47 -4.37
CA ASP A 156 -2.89 -12.87 -5.33
C ASP A 156 -2.57 -11.40 -5.00
N ASN A 157 -3.33 -10.78 -4.09
CA ASN A 157 -3.10 -9.40 -3.63
C ASN A 157 -2.96 -9.28 -2.09
N ALA A 158 -2.58 -10.37 -1.42
CA ALA A 158 -2.52 -10.46 0.04
C ALA A 158 -1.63 -9.38 0.68
N VAL A 159 -0.63 -8.90 -0.04
CA VAL A 159 0.31 -7.89 0.45
C VAL A 159 -0.32 -6.51 0.48
N THR A 160 -1.02 -6.12 -0.58
CA THR A 160 -1.78 -4.86 -0.62
C THR A 160 -2.99 -4.90 0.30
N GLU A 161 -3.67 -6.05 0.41
CA GLU A 161 -4.71 -6.24 1.44
C GLU A 161 -4.14 -6.00 2.86
N SER A 162 -2.90 -6.42 3.10
CA SER A 162 -2.21 -6.16 4.36
C SER A 162 -1.95 -4.66 4.58
N LEU A 163 -1.49 -3.94 3.56
CA LEU A 163 -1.29 -2.49 3.60
C LEU A 163 -2.61 -1.77 3.88
N MET A 164 -3.64 -2.04 3.08
CA MET A 164 -4.96 -1.42 3.24
C MET A 164 -5.58 -1.75 4.60
N GLY A 165 -5.34 -2.97 5.09
CA GLY A 165 -5.73 -3.37 6.45
C GLY A 165 -5.04 -2.57 7.54
N CYS A 166 -3.75 -2.23 7.38
CA CYS A 166 -3.02 -1.37 8.33
C CYS A 166 -3.59 0.06 8.31
N ILE A 167 -3.71 0.66 7.13
CA ILE A 167 -4.28 2.01 6.98
C ILE A 167 -5.69 2.07 7.60
N LYS A 168 -6.54 1.10 7.30
CA LYS A 168 -7.89 1.05 7.85
C LYS A 168 -7.90 0.88 9.37
N SER A 169 -7.15 -0.06 9.91
CA SER A 169 -7.21 -0.38 11.33
C SER A 169 -6.49 0.65 12.21
N GLU A 170 -5.40 1.23 11.74
CA GLU A 170 -4.54 2.09 12.54
C GLU A 170 -4.84 3.58 12.35
N CYS A 171 -5.36 3.99 11.17
CA CYS A 171 -5.68 5.38 10.86
C CYS A 171 -7.20 5.62 10.74
N VAL A 172 -7.89 4.81 9.92
CA VAL A 172 -9.26 5.12 9.47
C VAL A 172 -10.33 4.69 10.48
N HIS A 173 -10.28 3.45 10.98
CA HIS A 173 -11.35 2.90 11.82
C HIS A 173 -11.40 3.49 13.25
N ALA A 174 -10.33 4.16 13.67
CA ALA A 174 -10.28 4.82 14.97
C ALA A 174 -11.11 6.12 15.02
N ARG A 175 -11.58 6.64 13.88
CA ARG A 175 -12.20 7.96 13.75
C ARG A 175 -13.33 7.98 12.73
N THR A 176 -14.19 8.98 12.84
CA THR A 176 -15.13 9.39 11.77
C THR A 176 -14.67 10.74 11.27
N PHE A 177 -14.29 10.82 10.00
CA PHE A 177 -13.85 12.08 9.40
C PHE A 177 -15.04 12.96 9.03
N ASP A 178 -14.96 14.23 9.35
CA ASP A 178 -16.01 15.19 9.02
C ASP A 178 -15.99 15.57 7.53
N SER A 179 -14.80 15.66 6.95
CA SER A 179 -14.63 15.99 5.53
C SER A 179 -13.65 15.04 4.83
N ARG A 180 -13.64 15.09 3.49
CA ARG A 180 -12.64 14.37 2.68
C ARG A 180 -11.26 14.97 2.87
N GLU A 181 -11.15 16.28 2.98
CA GLU A 181 -9.91 17.02 3.20
C GLU A 181 -9.25 16.58 4.51
N GLN A 182 -10.04 16.48 5.58
CA GLN A 182 -9.55 15.97 6.87
C GLN A 182 -9.01 14.53 6.72
N ALA A 183 -9.74 13.65 6.04
CA ALA A 183 -9.31 12.27 5.81
C ALA A 183 -8.01 12.22 4.98
N VAL A 184 -7.87 13.08 3.96
CA VAL A 184 -6.65 13.19 3.15
C VAL A 184 -5.45 13.55 4.01
N LEU A 185 -5.56 14.59 4.85
CA LEU A 185 -4.46 15.04 5.72
C LEU A 185 -4.05 13.96 6.72
N GLU A 186 -5.00 13.32 7.38
CA GLU A 186 -4.72 12.27 8.37
C GLU A 186 -4.08 11.03 7.73
N ILE A 187 -4.51 10.64 6.53
CA ILE A 187 -3.91 9.51 5.80
C ILE A 187 -2.51 9.89 5.29
N PHE A 188 -2.32 11.12 4.82
CA PHE A 188 -1.02 11.66 4.46
C PHE A 188 -0.04 11.56 5.64
N ASP A 189 -0.43 12.11 6.80
CA ASP A 189 0.39 12.08 8.01
C ASP A 189 0.68 10.64 8.46
N TYR A 190 -0.30 9.75 8.31
CA TYR A 190 -0.10 8.34 8.63
C TYR A 190 0.94 7.69 7.69
N ILE A 191 0.87 7.93 6.38
CA ILE A 191 1.78 7.31 5.41
C ILE A 191 3.20 7.88 5.54
N GLU A 192 3.33 9.21 5.49
CA GLU A 192 4.62 9.89 5.40
C GLU A 192 5.25 10.10 6.79
N GLY A 193 4.44 10.35 7.81
CA GLY A 193 4.92 10.59 9.17
C GLY A 193 5.09 9.33 10.03
N PHE A 194 4.34 8.25 9.73
CA PHE A 194 4.37 7.06 10.57
C PHE A 194 4.64 5.77 9.81
N TYR A 195 3.85 5.42 8.77
CA TYR A 195 3.96 4.11 8.12
C TYR A 195 5.33 3.89 7.49
N ASN A 196 5.77 4.80 6.65
CA ASN A 196 7.07 4.69 5.98
C ASN A 196 8.26 4.85 6.94
N PRO A 197 8.33 5.90 7.81
CA PRO A 197 9.54 6.13 8.62
C PRO A 197 9.59 5.37 9.96
N VAL A 198 8.43 5.00 10.54
CA VAL A 198 8.38 4.55 11.95
C VAL A 198 7.78 3.17 12.12
N ARG A 199 6.72 2.83 11.32
CA ARG A 199 5.99 1.59 11.51
C ARG A 199 6.86 0.37 11.21
N ILE A 200 7.07 -0.47 12.22
CA ILE A 200 7.89 -1.68 12.10
C ILE A 200 7.12 -2.83 11.45
N HIS A 201 7.82 -3.63 10.64
CA HIS A 201 7.27 -4.79 9.96
C HIS A 201 8.07 -6.05 10.32
N SER A 202 7.40 -7.12 10.73
CA SER A 202 8.06 -8.40 11.04
C SER A 202 8.78 -8.98 9.82
N ALA A 203 8.20 -8.82 8.62
CA ALA A 203 8.80 -9.27 7.36
C ALA A 203 10.10 -8.51 7.00
N LEU A 204 10.33 -7.33 7.58
CA LEU A 204 11.55 -6.53 7.42
C LEU A 204 12.52 -6.65 8.60
N GLY A 205 12.42 -7.73 9.38
CA GLY A 205 13.25 -7.89 10.59
C GLY A 205 12.94 -6.86 11.67
N TRP A 206 11.69 -6.41 11.77
CA TRP A 206 11.23 -5.37 12.69
C TRP A 206 11.81 -3.97 12.41
N LEU A 207 12.17 -3.70 11.17
CA LEU A 207 12.52 -2.37 10.68
C LEU A 207 11.28 -1.69 10.08
N SER A 208 11.29 -0.35 10.07
CA SER A 208 10.37 0.39 9.21
C SER A 208 10.81 0.31 7.75
N PRO A 209 9.91 0.61 6.78
CA PRO A 209 10.28 0.68 5.37
C PRO A 209 11.52 1.55 5.10
N ASP A 210 11.57 2.74 5.67
CA ASP A 210 12.71 3.67 5.48
C ASP A 210 14.00 3.17 6.11
N GLU A 211 13.93 2.59 7.31
CA GLU A 211 15.09 1.99 7.96
C GLU A 211 15.60 0.78 7.19
N PHE A 212 14.69 -0.06 6.66
CA PHE A 212 15.05 -1.20 5.85
C PHE A 212 15.77 -0.76 4.56
N GLU A 213 15.23 0.24 3.85
CA GLU A 213 15.87 0.79 2.65
C GLU A 213 17.23 1.40 2.98
N LYS A 214 17.33 2.19 4.05
CA LYS A 214 18.60 2.79 4.48
C LYS A 214 19.68 1.73 4.78
N ALA A 215 19.28 0.61 5.37
CA ALA A 215 20.20 -0.46 5.74
C ALA A 215 20.61 -1.34 4.54
N ASN A 216 19.74 -1.53 3.56
CA ASN A 216 19.91 -2.56 2.53
C ASN A 216 20.05 -2.04 1.10
N TRP A 217 19.70 -0.76 0.83
CA TRP A 217 19.79 -0.20 -0.52
C TRP A 217 21.19 0.31 -0.82
N LYS A 218 21.97 -0.50 -1.49
CA LYS A 218 23.37 -0.20 -1.87
C LYS A 218 23.51 0.84 -2.99
N GLY A 219 22.44 1.20 -3.69
CA GLY A 219 22.46 2.12 -4.85
C GLY A 219 22.39 3.62 -4.53
N ARG A 220 22.20 4.02 -3.26
CA ARG A 220 22.04 5.44 -2.87
C ARG A 220 23.35 6.21 -2.69
N THR A 221 24.51 5.56 -2.81
CA THR A 221 25.82 6.17 -2.51
C THR A 221 26.44 6.93 -3.70
N GLN A 222 25.77 7.07 -4.84
CA GLN A 222 26.34 7.71 -6.04
C GLN A 222 25.56 8.91 -6.59
N ALA A 223 24.65 9.51 -5.84
CA ALA A 223 23.94 10.72 -6.26
C ALA A 223 23.88 11.74 -5.11
N ALA A 224 25.05 12.27 -4.76
CA ALA A 224 25.20 13.49 -3.98
C ALA A 224 26.12 14.45 -4.73
#